data_45445840da4861a5903921d6afcde4b1
#
_entry.id   45445840da4861a5903921d6afcde4b1
#
_cell.length_a   1.000
_cell.length_b   1.000
_cell.length_c   1.000
_cell.angle_alpha   90.00
_cell.angle_beta   90.00
_cell.angle_gamma   90.00
#
_symmetry.space_group_name_H-M   'P 1'
#
loop_
_entity.id
_entity.type
_entity.pdbx_description
1 polymer ?
#
loop_
_entity_poly.entity_id
_entity_poly.type
_entity_poly.pdbx_seq_one_letter_code
_entity_poly.pdbx_strand_id
1 'polypeptide(L)'
;MKIMTAKIAAVFIVIVLAIGAIVVQNNYFSTSAPAHLVLLLPDNADAQSPKVQVWLDAIEEEGFLVTVMHDSAFLHPWTNRSKFSGVILPDQVHKVASDSLITTLDDYVTKGGKLMLVYDAGIWSLESRYTSNFSRFSHLAGVRYAHYNKLQKETISWQPVLASEKTFSTLRIPPGKYHPYGELAVKKSPRIDDVKVQDDKLYSISGYEHMLINYDIYATDYKYNGEVLMQSPKGDVIAGKRSHGKGTVLYVNLSLGYLKGRTDGLFLHSFLHYFANHIVQLPYLAAVPDGVGGIVMNWHLDSNVAFRPLKRIRDLGIYKQGPYSIHITAGPDSLFIGDQAGLNVPENKRSQKWIKYFKEKGYQVGSHGGWIHDRFGEYVKDKPTEEFERYLVKNKQALEKVLAQPITEYSAPKGNHPEWVTSWLAKNKINSYYFTGNTGMSPTRSYRNGVLNNPEVWSFPILPYRDMAGFEELRNHKIKSTVVSRWLTQASEFSADTNTLRLIYFHPRGALFYKSAIRDWLAMADVLQSQKRFRWYTMTEISKFLTSRNKIKWDFEVEKKLHTFTANHTDSMNSFAWMLSRSIYNKPVITEGNARITLSNNHWSIIAGKGKKLIFTSTTIN
;
A
#
# COMPACT_ATOMS: atom_id res chain seq x y z
N MET A 1 -21.98 -3.18 70.49
CA MET A 1 -22.09 -2.32 69.30
C MET A 1 -20.77 -2.23 68.49
N LYS A 2 -19.57 -2.04 69.08
CA LYS A 2 -18.30 -1.92 68.35
C LYS A 2 -17.82 -3.18 67.60
N ILE A 3 -18.18 -4.41 68.06
CA ILE A 3 -17.79 -5.67 67.44
C ILE A 3 -18.64 -5.99 66.18
N MET A 4 -19.89 -5.52 66.17
CA MET A 4 -20.79 -5.76 65.04
C MET A 4 -20.47 -4.84 63.86
N THR A 5 -20.02 -3.59 64.10
CA THR A 5 -19.55 -2.64 63.08
C THR A 5 -18.25 -3.09 62.42
N ALA A 6 -17.31 -3.73 63.16
CA ALA A 6 -16.07 -4.25 62.58
C ALA A 6 -16.30 -5.46 61.66
N LYS A 7 -17.24 -6.36 62.02
CA LYS A 7 -17.62 -7.48 61.15
C LYS A 7 -18.33 -7.06 59.89
N ILE A 8 -19.18 -6.03 59.92
CA ILE A 8 -19.87 -5.46 58.74
C ILE A 8 -18.86 -4.79 57.84
N ALA A 9 -17.90 -4.01 58.37
CA ALA A 9 -16.83 -3.40 57.59
C ALA A 9 -15.90 -4.44 56.90
N ALA A 10 -15.55 -5.51 57.60
CA ALA A 10 -14.75 -6.60 57.01
C ALA A 10 -15.46 -7.32 55.86
N VAL A 11 -16.78 -7.59 56.03
CA VAL A 11 -17.59 -8.21 54.94
C VAL A 11 -17.70 -7.25 53.76
N PHE A 12 -17.85 -5.96 53.99
CA PHE A 12 -17.93 -4.95 52.90
C PHE A 12 -16.61 -4.85 52.13
N ILE A 13 -15.46 -4.88 52.80
CA ILE A 13 -14.15 -4.89 52.19
C ILE A 13 -13.94 -6.16 51.36
N VAL A 14 -14.33 -7.32 51.82
CA VAL A 14 -14.25 -8.59 51.09
C VAL A 14 -15.14 -8.57 49.86
N ILE A 15 -16.35 -8.00 49.94
CA ILE A 15 -17.28 -7.84 48.81
C ILE A 15 -16.71 -6.85 47.79
N VAL A 16 -16.13 -5.73 48.20
CA VAL A 16 -15.53 -4.74 47.30
C VAL A 16 -14.30 -5.32 46.63
N LEU A 17 -13.48 -6.10 47.35
CA LEU A 17 -12.32 -6.80 46.76
C LEU A 17 -12.75 -7.93 45.81
N ALA A 18 -13.83 -8.67 46.14
CA ALA A 18 -14.40 -9.67 45.25
C ALA A 18 -15.03 -9.06 43.99
N ILE A 19 -15.77 -7.95 44.13
CA ILE A 19 -16.31 -7.20 42.96
C ILE A 19 -15.16 -6.59 42.14
N GLY A 20 -14.15 -6.04 42.79
CA GLY A 20 -12.96 -5.55 42.12
C GLY A 20 -12.22 -6.66 41.35
N ALA A 21 -12.06 -7.84 41.95
CA ALA A 21 -11.48 -9.02 41.31
C ALA A 21 -12.34 -9.51 40.14
N ILE A 22 -13.68 -9.54 40.29
CA ILE A 22 -14.59 -9.92 39.19
C ILE A 22 -14.60 -8.90 38.05
N VAL A 23 -14.53 -7.59 38.35
CA VAL A 23 -14.44 -6.54 37.32
C VAL A 23 -13.09 -6.60 36.61
N VAL A 24 -11.99 -6.81 37.36
CA VAL A 24 -10.67 -7.03 36.79
C VAL A 24 -10.67 -8.33 35.99
N GLN A 25 -11.23 -9.41 36.50
CA GLN A 25 -11.34 -10.69 35.83
C GLN A 25 -12.20 -10.59 34.55
N ASN A 26 -13.33 -9.90 34.57
CA ASN A 26 -14.16 -9.70 33.38
C ASN A 26 -13.52 -8.77 32.34
N ASN A 27 -12.74 -7.77 32.75
CA ASN A 27 -11.99 -6.93 31.81
C ASN A 27 -10.73 -7.60 31.26
N TYR A 28 -10.11 -8.54 32.00
CA TYR A 28 -8.94 -9.31 31.55
C TYR A 28 -9.27 -10.68 30.95
N PHE A 29 -10.45 -11.21 31.22
CA PHE A 29 -10.91 -12.53 30.73
C PHE A 29 -12.20 -12.44 29.91
N SER A 30 -12.34 -11.36 29.11
CA SER A 30 -13.32 -11.41 28.02
C SER A 30 -13.12 -12.70 27.23
N THR A 31 -14.16 -13.52 27.14
CA THR A 31 -14.13 -14.79 26.41
C THR A 31 -14.02 -14.61 24.89
N SER A 32 -14.30 -13.39 24.40
CA SER A 32 -14.06 -12.98 23.01
C SER A 32 -12.62 -12.51 22.85
N ALA A 33 -11.92 -13.08 21.88
CA ALA A 33 -10.57 -12.68 21.53
C ALA A 33 -10.63 -11.61 20.43
N PRO A 34 -9.99 -10.44 20.60
CA PRO A 34 -9.80 -9.56 19.46
C PRO A 34 -8.91 -10.27 18.44
N ALA A 35 -9.45 -10.51 17.25
CA ALA A 35 -8.71 -11.16 16.18
C ALA A 35 -7.88 -10.12 15.41
N HIS A 36 -7.02 -9.42 16.14
CA HIS A 36 -6.15 -8.37 15.63
C HIS A 36 -4.72 -8.87 15.40
N LEU A 37 -4.02 -8.20 14.49
CA LEU A 37 -2.56 -8.23 14.51
C LEU A 37 -2.06 -7.48 15.75
N VAL A 38 -0.95 -7.94 16.30
CA VAL A 38 -0.23 -7.20 17.34
C VAL A 38 1.02 -6.58 16.72
N LEU A 39 1.10 -5.25 16.77
CA LEU A 39 2.35 -4.55 16.51
C LEU A 39 3.09 -4.41 17.85
N LEU A 40 4.13 -5.21 18.03
CA LEU A 40 4.88 -5.28 19.29
C LEU A 40 5.97 -4.21 19.31
N LEU A 41 6.00 -3.44 20.39
CA LEU A 41 6.92 -2.31 20.58
C LEU A 41 7.73 -2.50 21.86
N PRO A 42 9.02 -2.08 21.89
CA PRO A 42 9.75 -1.92 23.15
C PRO A 42 9.04 -0.95 24.10
N ASP A 43 9.23 -1.11 25.41
CA ASP A 43 8.54 -0.30 26.43
C ASP A 43 8.86 1.20 26.33
N ASN A 44 10.01 1.56 25.80
CA ASN A 44 10.44 2.95 25.60
C ASN A 44 10.05 3.52 24.23
N ALA A 45 9.37 2.76 23.38
CA ALA A 45 8.95 3.25 22.08
C ALA A 45 7.65 4.07 22.17
N ASP A 46 7.64 5.24 21.55
CA ASP A 46 6.45 6.05 21.41
C ASP A 46 5.61 5.55 20.22
N ALA A 47 4.38 5.12 20.50
CA ALA A 47 3.43 4.69 19.48
C ALA A 47 3.08 5.80 18.45
N GLN A 48 3.26 7.07 18.82
CA GLN A 48 3.04 8.21 17.93
C GLN A 48 4.29 8.57 17.11
N SER A 49 5.40 7.90 17.34
CA SER A 49 6.62 8.18 16.56
C SER A 49 6.41 7.85 15.08
N PRO A 50 7.02 8.62 14.16
CA PRO A 50 6.87 8.39 12.72
C PRO A 50 7.24 6.97 12.28
N LYS A 51 8.20 6.33 12.96
CA LYS A 51 8.62 4.94 12.68
C LYS A 51 7.53 3.91 12.97
N VAL A 52 6.71 4.16 13.99
CA VAL A 52 5.55 3.31 14.32
C VAL A 52 4.36 3.65 13.44
N GLN A 53 4.11 4.94 13.23
CA GLN A 53 2.98 5.41 12.41
C GLN A 53 3.04 4.90 10.97
N VAL A 54 4.21 4.78 10.37
CA VAL A 54 4.40 4.15 9.05
C VAL A 54 3.80 2.74 8.98
N TRP A 55 3.98 1.94 10.04
CA TRP A 55 3.43 0.59 10.12
C TRP A 55 1.93 0.59 10.34
N LEU A 56 1.44 1.43 11.25
CA LEU A 56 0.01 1.54 11.55
C LEU A 56 -0.77 2.00 10.33
N ASP A 57 -0.29 3.02 9.63
CA ASP A 57 -0.89 3.50 8.38
C ASP A 57 -0.92 2.41 7.31
N ALA A 58 0.16 1.65 7.15
CA ALA A 58 0.21 0.58 6.17
C ALA A 58 -0.77 -0.56 6.50
N ILE A 59 -0.91 -0.93 7.78
CA ILE A 59 -1.87 -1.95 8.22
C ILE A 59 -3.31 -1.46 8.00
N GLU A 60 -3.59 -0.20 8.32
CA GLU A 60 -4.90 0.43 8.06
C GLU A 60 -5.20 0.51 6.56
N GLU A 61 -4.23 0.93 5.74
CA GLU A 61 -4.37 0.99 4.27
C GLU A 61 -4.65 -0.38 3.66
N GLU A 62 -4.04 -1.46 4.18
CA GLU A 62 -4.37 -2.85 3.79
C GLU A 62 -5.70 -3.36 4.39
N GLY A 63 -6.29 -2.63 5.34
CA GLY A 63 -7.61 -2.90 5.91
C GLY A 63 -7.64 -3.93 7.01
N PHE A 64 -6.54 -4.18 7.68
CA PHE A 64 -6.48 -5.08 8.84
C PHE A 64 -6.61 -4.33 10.15
N LEU A 65 -7.09 -5.05 11.17
CA LEU A 65 -7.14 -4.55 12.54
C LEU A 65 -5.81 -4.78 13.24
N VAL A 66 -5.37 -3.82 14.04
CA VAL A 66 -4.10 -3.89 14.78
C VAL A 66 -4.26 -3.37 16.20
N THR A 67 -3.61 -4.06 17.14
CA THR A 67 -3.42 -3.61 18.50
C THR A 67 -1.94 -3.31 18.71
N VAL A 68 -1.63 -2.11 19.18
CA VAL A 68 -0.27 -1.78 19.64
C VAL A 68 -0.08 -2.35 21.04
N MET A 69 1.00 -3.06 21.26
CA MET A 69 1.34 -3.65 22.56
C MET A 69 2.81 -3.44 22.87
N HIS A 70 3.11 -3.09 24.12
CA HIS A 70 4.50 -2.98 24.59
C HIS A 70 5.01 -4.33 25.14
N ASP A 71 6.32 -4.50 25.15
CA ASP A 71 6.98 -5.74 25.60
C ASP A 71 6.56 -6.17 27.01
N SER A 72 6.49 -5.25 27.96
CA SER A 72 6.07 -5.52 29.32
C SER A 72 4.65 -6.09 29.41
N ALA A 73 3.72 -5.55 28.61
CA ALA A 73 2.35 -6.06 28.52
C ALA A 73 2.30 -7.43 27.84
N PHE A 74 3.11 -7.63 26.80
CA PHE A 74 3.19 -8.94 26.13
C PHE A 74 3.81 -10.01 27.03
N LEU A 75 4.81 -9.66 27.82
CA LEU A 75 5.52 -10.55 28.76
C LEU A 75 4.73 -10.83 30.03
N HIS A 76 3.72 -10.03 30.35
CA HIS A 76 2.99 -10.17 31.59
C HIS A 76 2.42 -11.59 31.75
N PRO A 77 2.57 -12.25 32.92
CA PRO A 77 2.19 -13.66 33.11
C PRO A 77 0.72 -13.97 32.79
N TRP A 78 -0.17 -13.01 33.01
CA TRP A 78 -1.61 -13.15 32.77
C TRP A 78 -2.05 -12.79 31.36
N THR A 79 -1.14 -12.39 30.48
CA THR A 79 -1.45 -12.12 29.08
C THR A 79 -1.72 -13.42 28.35
N ASN A 80 -2.96 -13.60 27.89
CA ASN A 80 -3.34 -14.77 27.10
C ASN A 80 -2.91 -14.60 25.64
N ARG A 81 -1.68 -15.00 25.34
CA ARG A 81 -1.05 -14.86 24.02
C ARG A 81 -1.72 -15.72 22.93
N SER A 82 -2.45 -16.77 23.32
CA SER A 82 -3.20 -17.60 22.35
C SER A 82 -4.33 -16.83 21.64
N LYS A 83 -4.72 -15.67 22.18
CA LYS A 83 -5.71 -14.79 21.58
C LYS A 83 -5.16 -13.90 20.46
N PHE A 84 -3.84 -13.78 20.32
CA PHE A 84 -3.25 -12.95 19.28
C PHE A 84 -3.20 -13.70 17.96
N SER A 85 -3.79 -13.13 16.92
CA SER A 85 -3.83 -13.75 15.59
C SER A 85 -2.44 -13.80 14.94
N GLY A 86 -1.66 -12.75 15.10
CA GLY A 86 -0.28 -12.67 14.61
C GLY A 86 0.47 -11.52 15.26
N VAL A 87 1.76 -11.68 15.47
CA VAL A 87 2.65 -10.69 16.09
C VAL A 87 3.66 -10.21 15.06
N ILE A 88 3.87 -8.89 14.99
CA ILE A 88 4.83 -8.22 14.10
C ILE A 88 5.87 -7.49 14.94
N LEU A 89 7.14 -7.75 14.72
CA LEU A 89 8.26 -6.97 15.23
C LEU A 89 8.77 -6.07 14.09
N PRO A 90 8.42 -4.76 14.11
CA PRO A 90 8.74 -3.84 13.03
C PRO A 90 10.22 -3.45 13.01
N ASP A 91 10.76 -3.20 11.80
CA ASP A 91 12.09 -2.62 11.63
C ASP A 91 12.21 -1.22 12.23
N GLN A 92 13.44 -0.79 12.50
CA GLN A 92 13.83 0.50 13.11
C GLN A 92 13.33 0.71 14.56
N VAL A 93 12.33 -0.05 14.99
CA VAL A 93 11.66 0.11 16.29
C VAL A 93 12.16 -0.97 17.25
N HIS A 94 12.08 -2.24 16.85
CA HIS A 94 12.35 -3.37 17.74
C HIS A 94 13.77 -3.94 17.61
N LYS A 95 14.80 -3.07 17.63
CA LYS A 95 16.22 -3.49 17.53
C LYS A 95 16.73 -4.21 18.77
N VAL A 96 16.18 -3.86 19.91
CA VAL A 96 16.57 -4.40 21.22
C VAL A 96 15.62 -5.50 21.62
N ALA A 97 16.13 -6.62 22.13
CA ALA A 97 15.31 -7.71 22.64
C ALA A 97 15.89 -8.26 23.95
N SER A 98 15.04 -8.50 24.95
CA SER A 98 15.41 -9.19 26.19
C SER A 98 15.40 -10.72 26.00
N ASP A 99 16.09 -11.46 26.89
CA ASP A 99 16.02 -12.93 26.92
C ASP A 99 14.58 -13.42 27.17
N SER A 100 13.85 -12.73 28.04
CA SER A 100 12.45 -13.01 28.33
C SER A 100 11.57 -12.88 27.10
N LEU A 101 11.79 -11.85 26.28
CA LEU A 101 11.04 -11.65 25.05
C LEU A 101 11.31 -12.76 24.04
N ILE A 102 12.58 -13.12 23.85
CA ILE A 102 12.99 -14.20 22.93
C ILE A 102 12.33 -15.51 23.33
N THR A 103 12.44 -15.90 24.62
CA THR A 103 11.87 -17.13 25.15
C THR A 103 10.34 -17.14 25.04
N THR A 104 9.69 -16.00 25.32
CA THR A 104 8.23 -15.88 25.24
C THR A 104 7.72 -15.94 23.80
N LEU A 105 8.41 -15.33 22.84
CA LEU A 105 8.06 -15.42 21.42
C LEU A 105 8.30 -16.84 20.87
N ASP A 106 9.37 -17.50 21.32
CA ASP A 106 9.63 -18.91 20.97
C ASP A 106 8.48 -19.82 21.44
N ASP A 107 8.08 -19.68 22.70
CA ASP A 107 6.95 -20.41 23.28
C ASP A 107 5.63 -20.09 22.56
N TYR A 108 5.37 -18.80 22.27
CA TYR A 108 4.18 -18.37 21.52
C TYR A 108 4.10 -19.04 20.15
N VAL A 109 5.20 -19.01 19.38
CA VAL A 109 5.23 -19.62 18.04
C VAL A 109 5.16 -21.13 18.13
N THR A 110 5.90 -21.76 19.06
CA THR A 110 5.89 -23.21 19.26
C THR A 110 4.47 -23.73 19.56
N LYS A 111 3.64 -22.96 20.26
CA LYS A 111 2.24 -23.28 20.56
C LYS A 111 1.26 -22.99 19.43
N GLY A 112 1.68 -22.43 18.30
CA GLY A 112 0.84 -22.19 17.11
C GLY A 112 0.74 -20.72 16.68
N GLY A 113 1.40 -19.80 17.41
CA GLY A 113 1.44 -18.39 17.09
C GLY A 113 2.05 -18.11 15.72
N LYS A 114 1.71 -16.96 15.14
CA LYS A 114 2.24 -16.48 13.87
C LYS A 114 3.10 -15.23 14.12
N LEU A 115 4.33 -15.24 13.65
CA LEU A 115 5.31 -14.20 13.92
C LEU A 115 5.90 -13.65 12.62
N MET A 116 5.96 -12.33 12.51
CA MET A 116 6.69 -11.63 11.45
C MET A 116 7.89 -10.89 12.06
N LEU A 117 9.09 -11.28 11.67
CA LEU A 117 10.36 -10.66 12.06
C LEU A 117 10.89 -9.82 10.89
N VAL A 118 11.17 -8.54 11.14
CA VAL A 118 11.57 -7.63 10.08
C VAL A 118 12.96 -7.05 10.33
N TYR A 119 13.84 -7.24 9.36
CA TYR A 119 15.15 -6.62 9.18
C TYR A 119 16.03 -6.65 10.41
N ASP A 120 16.06 -5.56 11.18
CA ASP A 120 16.93 -5.34 12.33
C ASP A 120 16.29 -5.72 13.68
N ALA A 121 15.22 -6.51 13.66
CA ALA A 121 14.57 -6.98 14.88
C ALA A 121 15.55 -7.83 15.71
N GLY A 122 15.70 -7.46 16.99
CA GLY A 122 16.49 -8.22 17.99
C GLY A 122 17.98 -8.32 17.71
N ILE A 123 18.58 -7.35 17.04
CA ILE A 123 20.03 -7.36 16.80
C ILE A 123 20.84 -7.02 18.04
N TRP A 124 20.23 -6.40 19.06
CA TRP A 124 20.90 -5.97 20.29
C TRP A 124 20.24 -6.53 21.56
N SER A 125 21.04 -6.67 22.64
CA SER A 125 20.55 -6.87 24.01
C SER A 125 19.93 -5.60 24.58
N LEU A 126 19.40 -5.66 25.81
CA LEU A 126 18.85 -4.50 26.52
C LEU A 126 19.86 -3.38 26.70
N GLU A 127 21.16 -3.68 26.80
CA GLU A 127 22.24 -2.71 26.91
C GLU A 127 22.67 -2.14 25.55
N SER A 128 21.86 -2.37 24.51
CA SER A 128 22.15 -1.98 23.12
C SER A 128 23.48 -2.51 22.60
N ARG A 129 23.82 -3.73 22.99
CA ARG A 129 25.06 -4.42 22.60
C ARG A 129 24.76 -5.71 21.86
N TYR A 130 25.66 -6.07 20.97
CA TYR A 130 25.66 -7.41 20.39
C TYR A 130 26.07 -8.43 21.46
N THR A 131 25.19 -9.40 21.72
CA THR A 131 25.47 -10.50 22.66
C THR A 131 26.04 -11.73 21.97
N SER A 132 25.95 -11.77 20.65
CA SER A 132 26.47 -12.83 19.78
C SER A 132 26.90 -12.22 18.45
N ASN A 133 27.49 -13.04 17.59
CA ASN A 133 27.92 -12.62 16.25
C ASN A 133 26.76 -12.49 15.24
N PHE A 134 25.51 -12.64 15.68
CA PHE A 134 24.32 -12.56 14.82
C PHE A 134 23.07 -12.19 15.64
N SER A 135 21.97 -11.84 14.97
CA SER A 135 20.73 -11.45 15.64
C SER A 135 20.23 -12.49 16.63
N ARG A 136 19.70 -12.02 17.75
CA ARG A 136 19.15 -12.81 18.84
C ARG A 136 17.94 -13.65 18.42
N PHE A 137 17.21 -13.25 17.36
CA PHE A 137 16.12 -14.00 16.78
C PHE A 137 16.53 -14.98 15.66
N SER A 138 17.82 -15.18 15.41
CA SER A 138 18.30 -16.03 14.32
C SER A 138 17.74 -17.46 14.36
N HIS A 139 17.52 -18.03 15.55
CA HIS A 139 16.92 -19.36 15.67
C HIS A 139 15.44 -19.38 15.28
N LEU A 140 14.66 -18.33 15.61
CA LEU A 140 13.27 -18.16 15.16
C LEU A 140 13.20 -17.85 13.66
N ALA A 141 14.05 -16.95 13.18
CA ALA A 141 14.18 -16.65 11.77
C ALA A 141 14.55 -17.88 10.92
N GLY A 142 15.30 -18.82 11.47
CA GLY A 142 15.77 -20.03 10.79
C GLY A 142 17.01 -19.80 9.93
N VAL A 143 17.67 -18.66 10.11
CA VAL A 143 18.91 -18.28 9.45
C VAL A 143 19.66 -17.30 10.34
N ARG A 144 20.98 -17.33 10.31
CA ARG A 144 21.79 -16.31 10.98
C ARG A 144 21.83 -15.07 10.12
N TYR A 145 21.61 -13.90 10.71
CA TYR A 145 21.61 -12.61 10.03
C TYR A 145 22.13 -11.52 10.99
N ALA A 146 22.42 -10.35 10.46
CA ALA A 146 22.98 -9.22 11.19
C ALA A 146 24.27 -9.62 11.95
N HIS A 147 25.21 -10.23 11.22
CA HIS A 147 26.50 -10.64 11.75
C HIS A 147 27.29 -9.45 12.29
N TYR A 148 27.74 -9.55 13.53
CA TYR A 148 28.75 -8.63 14.03
C TYR A 148 30.11 -9.02 13.47
N ASN A 149 30.56 -8.33 12.44
CA ASN A 149 31.93 -8.45 11.94
C ASN A 149 32.71 -7.20 12.31
N LYS A 150 33.92 -7.37 12.88
CA LYS A 150 34.83 -6.26 13.18
C LYS A 150 35.15 -5.39 11.95
N LEU A 151 35.04 -5.94 10.77
CA LEU A 151 35.26 -5.25 9.49
C LEU A 151 34.03 -4.54 8.95
N GLN A 152 32.83 -4.77 9.48
CA GLN A 152 31.52 -4.23 9.08
C GLN A 152 31.19 -4.26 7.56
N LYS A 153 32.15 -4.63 6.71
CA LYS A 153 32.06 -4.52 5.26
C LYS A 153 31.16 -5.58 4.60
N GLU A 154 30.85 -6.66 5.31
CA GLU A 154 30.08 -7.79 4.76
C GLU A 154 28.75 -8.02 5.46
N THR A 155 28.46 -7.25 6.52
CA THR A 155 27.24 -7.41 7.32
C THR A 155 26.00 -6.95 6.57
N ILE A 156 26.10 -5.84 5.85
CA ILE A 156 25.03 -5.29 5.00
C ILE A 156 25.56 -5.15 3.59
N SER A 157 24.74 -5.55 2.62
CA SER A 157 25.05 -5.42 1.21
C SER A 157 23.88 -4.81 0.43
N TRP A 158 24.21 -4.07 -0.62
CA TRP A 158 23.25 -3.45 -1.54
C TRP A 158 23.00 -4.40 -2.70
N GLN A 159 21.88 -5.14 -2.67
CA GLN A 159 21.60 -6.24 -3.59
C GLN A 159 20.19 -6.14 -4.18
N PRO A 160 19.97 -6.64 -5.41
CA PRO A 160 18.63 -6.87 -5.93
C PRO A 160 17.94 -8.03 -5.21
N VAL A 161 16.62 -7.98 -5.18
CA VAL A 161 15.78 -9.09 -4.70
C VAL A 161 15.46 -10.04 -5.85
N LEU A 162 15.63 -11.33 -5.63
CA LEU A 162 15.31 -12.37 -6.60
C LEU A 162 14.21 -13.29 -6.06
N ALA A 163 13.19 -13.54 -6.88
CA ALA A 163 12.12 -14.48 -6.55
C ALA A 163 11.55 -15.13 -7.82
N SER A 164 10.78 -16.21 -7.65
CA SER A 164 9.99 -16.76 -8.75
C SER A 164 8.83 -15.82 -9.14
N GLU A 165 8.36 -15.91 -10.37
CA GLU A 165 7.17 -15.19 -10.82
C GLU A 165 5.96 -15.47 -9.93
N LYS A 166 5.78 -16.75 -9.53
CA LYS A 166 4.73 -17.17 -8.60
C LYS A 166 4.82 -16.45 -7.25
N THR A 167 6.02 -16.29 -6.71
CA THR A 167 6.23 -15.57 -5.45
C THR A 167 5.85 -14.10 -5.58
N PHE A 168 6.31 -13.41 -6.64
CA PHE A 168 5.92 -12.01 -6.86
C PHE A 168 4.41 -11.86 -7.04
N SER A 169 3.76 -12.76 -7.77
CA SER A 169 2.29 -12.77 -7.89
C SER A 169 1.60 -12.98 -6.55
N THR A 170 2.07 -13.93 -5.72
CA THR A 170 1.52 -14.20 -4.38
C THR A 170 1.70 -13.01 -3.44
N LEU A 171 2.82 -12.30 -3.55
CA LEU A 171 3.08 -11.06 -2.82
C LEU A 171 2.38 -9.83 -3.41
N ARG A 172 1.52 -10.02 -4.42
CA ARG A 172 0.78 -8.93 -5.07
C ARG A 172 1.69 -7.85 -5.66
N ILE A 173 2.87 -8.22 -6.15
CA ILE A 173 3.71 -7.34 -6.95
C ILE A 173 3.09 -7.23 -8.35
N PRO A 174 2.80 -6.03 -8.86
CA PRO A 174 2.05 -5.88 -10.10
C PRO A 174 2.88 -6.23 -11.35
N PRO A 175 2.23 -6.73 -12.43
CA PRO A 175 2.86 -6.94 -13.72
C PRO A 175 3.49 -5.65 -14.24
N GLY A 176 4.66 -5.77 -14.87
CA GLY A 176 5.44 -4.63 -15.32
C GLY A 176 6.52 -4.19 -14.33
N LYS A 177 6.36 -4.52 -13.03
CA LYS A 177 7.36 -4.23 -12.00
C LYS A 177 8.46 -5.30 -11.92
N TYR A 178 8.16 -6.54 -12.23
CA TYR A 178 9.14 -7.64 -12.19
C TYR A 178 9.35 -8.23 -13.58
N HIS A 179 10.59 -8.61 -13.85
CA HIS A 179 11.04 -9.19 -15.12
C HIS A 179 12.14 -10.22 -14.87
N PRO A 180 12.38 -11.15 -15.82
CA PRO A 180 13.50 -12.08 -15.69
C PRO A 180 14.80 -11.35 -15.33
N TYR A 181 15.49 -11.82 -14.30
CA TYR A 181 16.67 -11.14 -13.77
C TYR A 181 17.76 -10.94 -14.83
N GLY A 182 18.00 -11.95 -15.68
CA GLY A 182 18.95 -11.85 -16.80
C GLY A 182 18.65 -10.68 -17.75
N GLU A 183 17.38 -10.39 -18.03
CA GLU A 183 16.97 -9.26 -18.89
C GLU A 183 17.23 -7.90 -18.24
N LEU A 184 17.12 -7.80 -16.91
CA LEU A 184 17.35 -6.56 -16.16
C LEU A 184 18.84 -6.30 -15.93
N ALA A 185 19.63 -7.35 -15.70
CA ALA A 185 21.04 -7.26 -15.35
C ALA A 185 21.93 -6.90 -16.55
N VAL A 186 21.63 -7.39 -17.76
CA VAL A 186 22.46 -7.23 -18.97
C VAL A 186 22.67 -5.75 -19.37
N LYS A 187 21.81 -4.83 -18.96
CA LYS A 187 21.93 -3.40 -19.33
C LYS A 187 22.78 -2.55 -18.37
N LYS A 188 23.28 -3.09 -17.25
CA LYS A 188 23.78 -2.25 -16.15
C LYS A 188 25.26 -2.21 -15.88
N SER A 189 26.13 -2.89 -16.51
CA SER A 189 27.58 -2.60 -16.37
C SER A 189 28.49 -3.75 -16.81
N PRO A 190 29.62 -3.45 -17.44
CA PRO A 190 30.69 -4.43 -17.65
C PRO A 190 31.51 -4.73 -16.38
N ARG A 191 31.06 -4.32 -15.20
CA ARG A 191 31.80 -4.47 -13.92
C ARG A 191 31.11 -5.35 -12.88
N ILE A 192 29.96 -5.97 -13.17
CA ILE A 192 29.46 -7.05 -12.33
C ILE A 192 30.05 -8.34 -12.88
N ASP A 193 31.28 -8.59 -12.46
CA ASP A 193 31.97 -9.83 -12.74
C ASP A 193 31.18 -11.00 -12.16
N ASP A 194 30.75 -11.89 -13.07
CA ASP A 194 30.63 -13.34 -12.92
C ASP A 194 29.69 -13.93 -11.87
N VAL A 195 28.49 -13.37 -11.68
CA VAL A 195 27.40 -14.24 -11.25
C VAL A 195 26.55 -14.60 -12.47
N LYS A 196 26.97 -15.61 -13.21
CA LYS A 196 26.11 -16.32 -14.15
C LYS A 196 24.99 -17.00 -13.35
N VAL A 197 23.96 -16.24 -12.95
CA VAL A 197 22.70 -16.83 -12.53
C VAL A 197 22.02 -17.31 -13.81
N GLN A 198 22.35 -18.53 -14.19
CA GLN A 198 21.82 -19.23 -15.37
C GLN A 198 20.40 -19.77 -15.11
N ASP A 199 19.64 -19.14 -14.18
CA ASP A 199 18.28 -19.53 -13.87
C ASP A 199 17.31 -18.53 -14.50
N ASP A 200 16.83 -18.82 -15.72
CA ASP A 200 15.77 -18.08 -16.42
C ASP A 200 14.43 -18.05 -15.63
N LYS A 201 14.39 -18.68 -14.46
CA LYS A 201 13.23 -18.77 -13.58
C LYS A 201 13.20 -17.72 -12.48
N LEU A 202 14.28 -16.95 -12.27
CA LEU A 202 14.34 -15.90 -11.28
C LEU A 202 14.07 -14.53 -11.91
N TYR A 203 13.20 -13.79 -11.23
CA TYR A 203 12.77 -12.44 -11.58
C TYR A 203 13.31 -11.46 -10.57
N SER A 204 13.46 -10.20 -10.97
CA SER A 204 13.80 -9.09 -10.08
C SER A 204 12.92 -7.89 -10.36
N ILE A 205 13.02 -6.86 -9.50
CA ILE A 205 12.19 -5.67 -9.54
C ILE A 205 12.89 -4.52 -10.26
N SER A 206 12.14 -3.90 -11.16
CA SER A 206 12.45 -2.62 -11.79
C SER A 206 11.60 -1.49 -11.20
N GLY A 207 11.95 -0.26 -11.50
CA GLY A 207 11.16 0.93 -11.17
C GLY A 207 11.34 2.00 -12.23
N TYR A 208 10.53 3.05 -12.17
CA TYR A 208 10.65 4.16 -13.10
C TYR A 208 12.09 4.74 -13.05
N GLU A 209 12.71 4.89 -14.22
CA GLU A 209 14.12 5.27 -14.41
C GLU A 209 15.16 4.29 -13.80
N HIS A 210 14.72 3.15 -13.26
CA HIS A 210 15.58 2.15 -12.65
C HIS A 210 15.29 0.76 -13.21
N MET A 211 16.14 0.27 -14.11
CA MET A 211 16.03 -1.10 -14.66
C MET A 211 16.11 -2.18 -13.60
N LEU A 212 16.87 -1.96 -12.54
CA LEU A 212 17.07 -2.88 -11.44
C LEU A 212 17.14 -2.10 -10.13
N ILE A 213 16.28 -2.43 -9.17
CA ILE A 213 16.28 -1.83 -7.84
C ILE A 213 17.06 -2.74 -6.89
N ASN A 214 17.99 -2.12 -6.16
CA ASN A 214 18.73 -2.77 -5.09
C ASN A 214 18.23 -2.30 -3.73
N TYR A 215 18.38 -3.16 -2.74
CA TYR A 215 17.98 -2.91 -1.35
C TYR A 215 19.11 -3.27 -0.38
N ASP A 216 19.16 -2.58 0.75
CA ASP A 216 20.02 -2.96 1.86
C ASP A 216 19.50 -4.24 2.51
N ILE A 217 20.33 -5.27 2.55
CA ILE A 217 20.05 -6.54 3.19
C ILE A 217 21.20 -6.94 4.12
N TYR A 218 20.89 -7.63 5.19
CA TYR A 218 21.91 -8.32 5.98
C TYR A 218 22.38 -9.56 5.23
N ALA A 219 23.68 -9.79 5.20
CA ALA A 219 24.24 -11.07 4.81
C ALA A 219 23.66 -12.16 5.72
N THR A 220 23.35 -13.31 5.15
CA THR A 220 22.81 -14.45 5.88
C THR A 220 23.75 -15.65 5.80
N ASP A 221 23.74 -16.48 6.86
CA ASP A 221 24.60 -17.64 6.99
C ASP A 221 23.74 -18.87 7.34
N TYR A 222 24.17 -20.03 6.95
CA TYR A 222 23.51 -21.33 7.06
C TYR A 222 22.34 -21.56 6.08
N LYS A 223 22.15 -22.84 5.78
CA LYS A 223 21.02 -23.30 4.97
C LYS A 223 19.71 -22.98 5.68
N TYR A 224 18.84 -22.23 5.00
CA TYR A 224 17.54 -21.89 5.51
C TYR A 224 16.65 -23.13 5.71
N ASN A 225 16.11 -23.27 6.90
CA ASN A 225 15.18 -24.34 7.23
C ASN A 225 13.73 -23.89 7.03
N GLY A 226 13.30 -23.81 5.79
CA GLY A 226 11.95 -23.35 5.40
C GLY A 226 11.84 -23.06 3.91
N GLU A 227 10.77 -22.41 3.51
CA GLU A 227 10.52 -21.93 2.14
C GLU A 227 11.20 -20.58 1.94
N VAL A 228 12.17 -20.49 1.03
CA VAL A 228 12.76 -19.22 0.62
C VAL A 228 11.80 -18.54 -0.36
N LEU A 229 11.26 -17.40 0.03
CA LEU A 229 10.39 -16.57 -0.81
C LEU A 229 11.20 -15.63 -1.70
N MET A 230 12.24 -15.01 -1.15
CA MET A 230 13.16 -14.12 -1.87
C MET A 230 14.60 -14.34 -1.41
N GLN A 231 15.53 -14.17 -2.34
CA GLN A 231 16.98 -14.26 -2.07
C GLN A 231 17.77 -13.18 -2.82
N SER A 232 19.01 -12.95 -2.43
CA SER A 232 19.96 -12.16 -3.21
C SER A 232 20.62 -13.00 -4.32
N PRO A 233 21.32 -12.39 -5.29
CA PRO A 233 22.16 -13.14 -6.24
C PRO A 233 23.27 -13.95 -5.57
N LYS A 234 23.67 -13.59 -4.35
CA LYS A 234 24.67 -14.32 -3.55
C LYS A 234 24.07 -15.46 -2.72
N GLY A 235 22.73 -15.61 -2.73
CA GLY A 235 22.03 -16.63 -1.96
C GLY A 235 21.61 -16.21 -0.55
N ASP A 236 21.82 -14.94 -0.17
CA ASP A 236 21.30 -14.45 1.11
C ASP A 236 19.78 -14.52 1.15
N VAL A 237 19.21 -14.96 2.26
CA VAL A 237 17.77 -15.01 2.45
C VAL A 237 17.22 -13.61 2.67
N ILE A 238 16.42 -13.11 1.72
CA ILE A 238 15.73 -11.83 1.82
C ILE A 238 14.35 -11.99 2.44
N ALA A 239 13.63 -13.06 2.09
CA ALA A 239 12.40 -13.41 2.79
C ALA A 239 12.25 -14.92 2.84
N GLY A 240 11.81 -15.41 3.99
CA GLY A 240 11.59 -16.83 4.20
C GLY A 240 10.42 -17.10 5.13
N LYS A 241 9.71 -18.19 4.88
CA LYS A 241 8.63 -18.70 5.71
C LYS A 241 8.97 -20.08 6.21
N ARG A 242 8.84 -20.30 7.51
CA ARG A 242 9.10 -21.62 8.12
C ARG A 242 8.08 -21.97 9.20
N SER A 243 7.88 -23.26 9.39
CA SER A 243 7.20 -23.77 10.58
C SER A 243 8.17 -23.81 11.75
N HIS A 244 7.70 -23.46 12.96
CA HIS A 244 8.42 -23.57 14.20
C HIS A 244 7.45 -24.08 15.26
N GLY A 245 7.63 -25.31 15.74
CA GLY A 245 6.59 -26.00 16.51
C GLY A 245 5.29 -26.12 15.71
N LYS A 246 4.18 -25.66 16.28
CA LYS A 246 2.87 -25.59 15.62
C LYS A 246 2.63 -24.26 14.89
N GLY A 247 3.52 -23.29 15.06
CA GLY A 247 3.39 -21.94 14.52
C GLY A 247 4.14 -21.72 13.22
N THR A 248 4.16 -20.46 12.80
CA THR A 248 4.82 -20.03 11.56
C THR A 248 5.59 -18.75 11.81
N VAL A 249 6.81 -18.67 11.30
CA VAL A 249 7.62 -17.46 11.28
C VAL A 249 7.79 -17.01 9.83
N LEU A 250 7.48 -15.74 9.57
CA LEU A 250 7.85 -15.01 8.37
C LEU A 250 9.02 -14.09 8.71
N TYR A 251 10.16 -14.36 8.13
CA TYR A 251 11.35 -13.50 8.22
C TYR A 251 11.46 -12.64 6.95
N VAL A 252 11.68 -11.33 7.12
CA VAL A 252 11.86 -10.39 6.01
C VAL A 252 13.08 -9.51 6.27
N ASN A 253 14.12 -9.70 5.50
CA ASN A 253 15.42 -9.01 5.57
C ASN A 253 15.42 -7.75 4.67
N LEU A 254 14.38 -6.94 4.80
CA LEU A 254 14.23 -5.63 4.16
C LEU A 254 13.73 -4.64 5.20
N SER A 255 14.25 -3.43 5.17
CA SER A 255 13.83 -2.35 6.06
C SER A 255 12.48 -1.74 5.62
N LEU A 256 11.40 -2.49 5.81
CA LEU A 256 10.08 -2.22 5.24
C LEU A 256 9.49 -0.87 5.63
N GLY A 257 9.50 -0.55 6.93
CA GLY A 257 9.01 0.74 7.44
C GLY A 257 9.91 1.90 7.00
N TYR A 258 11.23 1.69 6.97
CA TYR A 258 12.17 2.68 6.46
C TYR A 258 11.91 3.01 4.98
N LEU A 259 11.68 2.01 4.15
CA LEU A 259 11.39 2.18 2.72
C LEU A 259 10.08 2.95 2.51
N LYS A 260 8.98 2.58 3.19
CA LYS A 260 7.71 3.33 3.12
C LYS A 260 7.89 4.77 3.59
N GLY A 261 8.66 5.00 4.62
CA GLY A 261 9.01 6.35 5.09
C GLY A 261 9.73 7.21 4.03
N ARG A 262 10.18 6.58 2.92
CA ARG A 262 10.82 7.23 1.77
C ARG A 262 10.06 7.02 0.47
N THR A 263 8.75 6.80 0.59
CA THR A 263 7.82 6.62 -0.54
C THR A 263 7.94 5.30 -1.33
N ASP A 264 8.70 4.32 -0.84
CA ASP A 264 8.74 2.95 -1.40
C ASP A 264 8.04 1.95 -0.46
N GLY A 265 6.72 2.01 -0.42
CA GLY A 265 5.90 1.14 0.44
C GLY A 265 5.55 -0.22 -0.17
N LEU A 266 5.96 -0.53 -1.41
CA LEU A 266 5.47 -1.72 -2.12
C LEU A 266 5.68 -3.01 -1.31
N PHE A 267 6.88 -3.26 -0.82
CA PHE A 267 7.18 -4.46 -0.05
C PHE A 267 6.51 -4.48 1.32
N LEU A 268 6.40 -3.33 2.00
CA LEU A 268 5.67 -3.28 3.27
C LEU A 268 4.23 -3.75 3.09
N HIS A 269 3.50 -3.16 2.14
CA HIS A 269 2.13 -3.54 1.84
C HIS A 269 2.01 -5.01 1.38
N SER A 270 2.93 -5.46 0.54
CA SER A 270 2.96 -6.84 0.04
C SER A 270 3.14 -7.85 1.16
N PHE A 271 4.13 -7.65 2.04
CA PHE A 271 4.41 -8.58 3.14
C PHE A 271 3.37 -8.49 4.26
N LEU A 272 2.82 -7.30 4.55
CA LEU A 272 1.68 -7.16 5.47
C LEU A 272 0.47 -7.95 4.98
N HIS A 273 0.10 -7.78 3.72
CA HIS A 273 -1.02 -8.52 3.16
C HIS A 273 -0.75 -10.03 3.16
N TYR A 274 0.44 -10.44 2.75
CA TYR A 274 0.84 -11.85 2.77
C TYR A 274 0.80 -12.44 4.19
N PHE A 275 1.36 -11.74 5.18
CA PHE A 275 1.32 -12.18 6.57
C PHE A 275 -0.10 -12.25 7.10
N ALA A 276 -0.87 -11.16 6.99
CA ALA A 276 -2.19 -11.07 7.57
C ALA A 276 -3.23 -11.97 6.87
N ASN A 277 -3.22 -12.02 5.53
CA ASN A 277 -4.25 -12.74 4.77
C ASN A 277 -3.87 -14.19 4.44
N HIS A 278 -2.59 -14.48 4.10
CA HIS A 278 -2.20 -15.85 3.73
C HIS A 278 -1.70 -16.68 4.92
N ILE A 279 -0.96 -16.06 5.88
CA ILE A 279 -0.40 -16.82 7.02
C ILE A 279 -1.37 -16.79 8.20
N VAL A 280 -1.86 -15.61 8.59
CA VAL A 280 -2.78 -15.45 9.72
C VAL A 280 -4.23 -15.70 9.32
N GLN A 281 -4.58 -15.46 8.06
CA GLN A 281 -5.91 -15.69 7.47
C GLN A 281 -7.01 -14.77 8.01
N LEU A 282 -6.66 -13.51 8.27
CA LEU A 282 -7.59 -12.48 8.72
C LEU A 282 -8.49 -11.95 7.60
N PRO A 283 -9.74 -11.60 7.93
CA PRO A 283 -10.58 -10.76 7.08
C PRO A 283 -10.03 -9.34 7.01
N TYR A 284 -10.39 -8.61 5.95
CA TYR A 284 -9.94 -7.24 5.77
C TYR A 284 -10.98 -6.35 5.11
N LEU A 285 -10.88 -5.05 5.33
CA LEU A 285 -11.68 -4.02 4.68
C LEU A 285 -11.01 -3.61 3.36
N ALA A 286 -11.69 -3.79 2.23
CA ALA A 286 -11.16 -3.49 0.90
C ALA A 286 -10.77 -2.00 0.75
N ALA A 287 -9.70 -1.74 0.01
CA ALA A 287 -9.20 -0.39 -0.29
C ALA A 287 -9.83 0.25 -1.55
N VAL A 288 -10.83 -0.40 -2.13
CA VAL A 288 -11.55 0.05 -3.33
C VAL A 288 -13.06 -0.07 -3.14
N PRO A 289 -13.87 0.80 -3.74
CA PRO A 289 -15.33 0.74 -3.65
C PRO A 289 -15.87 -0.63 -4.08
N ASP A 290 -16.85 -1.13 -3.32
CA ASP A 290 -17.50 -2.44 -3.54
C ASP A 290 -16.54 -3.65 -3.50
N GLY A 291 -15.27 -3.45 -3.14
CA GLY A 291 -14.22 -4.45 -3.26
C GLY A 291 -13.87 -4.79 -4.72
N VAL A 292 -14.20 -3.93 -5.66
CA VAL A 292 -13.94 -4.15 -7.10
C VAL A 292 -12.66 -3.46 -7.50
N GLY A 293 -11.65 -4.24 -7.90
CA GLY A 293 -10.38 -3.71 -8.37
C GLY A 293 -10.47 -2.91 -9.66
N GLY A 294 -9.46 -2.13 -9.98
CA GLY A 294 -9.50 -1.33 -11.19
C GLY A 294 -8.26 -0.50 -11.50
N ILE A 295 -8.41 0.37 -12.46
CA ILE A 295 -7.34 1.26 -12.90
C ILE A 295 -7.83 2.71 -12.97
N VAL A 296 -7.00 3.63 -12.50
CA VAL A 296 -7.06 5.04 -12.87
C VAL A 296 -6.28 5.24 -14.16
N MET A 297 -6.98 5.59 -15.22
CA MET A 297 -6.34 6.05 -16.46
C MET A 297 -6.18 7.57 -16.38
N ASN A 298 -4.95 8.02 -16.27
CA ASN A 298 -4.62 9.43 -16.13
C ASN A 298 -4.03 10.00 -17.43
N TRP A 299 -4.65 11.04 -17.96
CA TRP A 299 -4.23 11.71 -19.18
C TRP A 299 -3.62 13.06 -18.86
N HIS A 300 -2.46 13.37 -19.46
CA HIS A 300 -1.79 14.66 -19.34
C HIS A 300 -1.93 15.46 -20.63
N LEU A 301 -2.35 16.72 -20.50
CA LEU A 301 -2.48 17.67 -21.59
C LEU A 301 -1.58 18.87 -21.31
N ASP A 302 -0.37 18.82 -21.83
CA ASP A 302 0.71 19.76 -21.51
C ASP A 302 0.72 20.98 -22.41
N SER A 303 0.24 20.82 -23.66
CA SER A 303 0.37 21.82 -24.71
C SER A 303 -0.67 21.65 -25.82
N ASN A 304 -0.72 22.62 -26.73
CA ASN A 304 -1.66 22.64 -27.85
C ASN A 304 -1.42 21.53 -28.88
N VAL A 305 -0.26 20.88 -28.88
CA VAL A 305 0.01 19.68 -29.70
C VAL A 305 -0.89 18.50 -29.37
N ALA A 306 -1.52 18.49 -28.19
CA ALA A 306 -2.48 17.47 -27.80
C ALA A 306 -3.79 17.48 -28.63
N PHE A 307 -4.19 18.60 -29.24
CA PHE A 307 -5.50 18.74 -29.87
C PHE A 307 -5.76 17.77 -31.02
N ARG A 308 -4.77 17.53 -31.89
CA ARG A 308 -4.92 16.60 -33.02
C ARG A 308 -4.99 15.15 -32.54
N PRO A 309 -4.11 14.70 -31.65
CA PRO A 309 -4.23 13.40 -30.99
C PRO A 309 -5.55 13.20 -30.26
N LEU A 310 -6.02 14.18 -29.46
CA LEU A 310 -7.32 14.09 -28.76
C LEU A 310 -8.50 13.78 -29.69
N LYS A 311 -8.56 14.48 -30.84
CA LYS A 311 -9.61 14.20 -31.84
C LYS A 311 -9.54 12.76 -32.34
N ARG A 312 -8.34 12.26 -32.67
CA ARG A 312 -8.14 10.88 -33.16
C ARG A 312 -8.49 9.84 -32.11
N ILE A 313 -8.13 10.06 -30.82
CA ILE A 313 -8.47 9.20 -29.70
C ILE A 313 -9.98 9.11 -29.52
N ARG A 314 -10.67 10.25 -29.60
CA ARG A 314 -12.13 10.30 -29.57
C ARG A 314 -12.75 9.51 -30.73
N ASP A 315 -12.25 9.71 -31.95
CA ASP A 315 -12.74 9.05 -33.16
C ASP A 315 -12.47 7.52 -33.13
N LEU A 316 -11.42 7.08 -32.41
CA LEU A 316 -11.15 5.66 -32.11
C LEU A 316 -12.08 5.09 -31.02
N GLY A 317 -12.91 5.90 -30.39
CA GLY A 317 -13.86 5.47 -29.37
C GLY A 317 -13.29 5.25 -27.97
N ILE A 318 -12.05 5.66 -27.69
CA ILE A 318 -11.41 5.46 -26.38
C ILE A 318 -12.20 6.15 -25.27
N TYR A 319 -12.82 7.31 -25.55
CA TYR A 319 -13.68 8.04 -24.60
C TYR A 319 -15.13 7.50 -24.52
N LYS A 320 -15.39 6.28 -24.98
CA LYS A 320 -16.66 5.59 -24.71
C LYS A 320 -16.67 4.89 -23.36
N GLN A 321 -15.48 4.58 -22.85
CA GLN A 321 -15.28 4.02 -21.51
C GLN A 321 -14.85 5.12 -20.50
N GLY A 322 -14.58 4.74 -19.28
CA GLY A 322 -14.21 5.63 -18.18
C GLY A 322 -15.09 5.43 -16.96
N PRO A 323 -15.05 6.35 -15.98
CA PRO A 323 -14.43 7.68 -16.04
C PRO A 323 -12.91 7.68 -16.02
N TYR A 324 -12.29 8.75 -16.49
CA TYR A 324 -10.85 8.96 -16.48
C TYR A 324 -10.47 10.24 -15.74
N SER A 325 -9.20 10.34 -15.29
CA SER A 325 -8.61 11.56 -14.75
C SER A 325 -7.84 12.28 -15.87
N ILE A 326 -8.15 13.56 -16.11
CA ILE A 326 -7.58 14.38 -17.18
C ILE A 326 -6.88 15.57 -16.57
N HIS A 327 -5.56 15.61 -16.59
CA HIS A 327 -4.78 16.67 -16.00
C HIS A 327 -4.24 17.65 -17.03
N ILE A 328 -4.40 18.96 -16.77
CA ILE A 328 -4.23 20.01 -17.77
C ILE A 328 -3.32 21.11 -17.26
N THR A 329 -2.32 21.49 -18.06
CA THR A 329 -1.60 22.76 -17.93
C THR A 329 -2.36 23.82 -18.71
N ALA A 330 -2.86 24.85 -18.02
CA ALA A 330 -3.85 25.78 -18.54
C ALA A 330 -3.26 27.07 -19.17
N GLY A 331 -1.98 27.31 -19.01
CA GLY A 331 -1.34 28.56 -19.46
C GLY A 331 -1.18 28.68 -20.98
N PRO A 332 -0.78 29.84 -21.44
CA PRO A 332 -0.53 30.11 -22.86
C PRO A 332 0.78 29.48 -23.37
N ASP A 333 1.73 29.26 -22.49
CA ASP A 333 3.05 28.75 -22.78
C ASP A 333 3.25 27.33 -22.27
N SER A 334 4.17 26.55 -22.87
CA SER A 334 4.45 25.18 -22.49
C SER A 334 5.91 24.95 -22.08
N LEU A 335 6.86 25.32 -22.94
CA LEU A 335 8.30 25.08 -22.69
C LEU A 335 8.92 26.25 -21.91
N PHE A 336 8.73 27.48 -22.42
CA PHE A 336 9.26 28.71 -21.83
C PHE A 336 8.31 29.88 -22.00
N ILE A 337 8.54 30.98 -21.29
CA ILE A 337 7.71 32.19 -21.34
C ILE A 337 7.69 32.75 -22.74
N GLY A 338 6.49 32.94 -23.33
CA GLY A 338 6.28 33.56 -24.64
C GLY A 338 6.30 32.59 -25.83
N ASP A 339 6.41 31.26 -25.62
CA ASP A 339 6.43 30.28 -26.72
C ASP A 339 5.05 30.04 -27.35
N GLN A 340 3.97 30.42 -26.66
CA GLN A 340 2.57 30.28 -27.09
C GLN A 340 2.18 28.83 -27.47
N ALA A 341 2.93 27.84 -26.99
CA ALA A 341 2.69 26.42 -27.24
C ALA A 341 1.68 25.79 -26.26
N GLY A 342 1.27 26.54 -25.25
CA GLY A 342 0.33 26.07 -24.24
C GLY A 342 -1.12 25.95 -24.73
N LEU A 343 -1.98 25.42 -23.88
CA LEU A 343 -3.42 25.27 -24.17
C LEU A 343 -4.19 26.60 -24.09
N ASN A 344 -3.65 27.60 -23.40
CA ASN A 344 -4.25 28.93 -23.20
C ASN A 344 -5.75 28.87 -22.82
N VAL A 345 -6.07 28.10 -21.79
CA VAL A 345 -7.46 27.82 -21.36
C VAL A 345 -8.29 29.09 -21.14
N PRO A 346 -7.75 30.21 -20.59
CA PRO A 346 -8.53 31.43 -20.40
C PRO A 346 -9.12 32.02 -21.70
N GLU A 347 -8.41 31.93 -22.81
CA GLU A 347 -8.78 32.61 -24.06
C GLU A 347 -9.13 31.61 -25.18
N ASN A 348 -8.57 30.42 -25.17
CA ASN A 348 -8.73 29.44 -26.24
C ASN A 348 -10.03 28.66 -26.12
N LYS A 349 -11.03 29.01 -26.91
CA LYS A 349 -12.33 28.34 -26.95
C LYS A 349 -12.24 26.83 -27.28
N ARG A 350 -11.21 26.40 -28.03
CA ARG A 350 -11.00 24.97 -28.34
C ARG A 350 -10.58 24.20 -27.09
N SER A 351 -9.72 24.75 -26.27
CA SER A 351 -9.34 24.18 -24.96
C SER A 351 -10.55 24.07 -24.05
N GLN A 352 -11.33 25.17 -23.95
CA GLN A 352 -12.54 25.19 -23.13
C GLN A 352 -13.58 24.15 -23.59
N LYS A 353 -13.74 23.96 -24.92
CA LYS A 353 -14.63 22.94 -25.47
C LYS A 353 -14.21 21.51 -25.08
N TRP A 354 -12.91 21.19 -25.09
CA TRP A 354 -12.42 19.90 -24.66
C TRP A 354 -12.62 19.68 -23.17
N ILE A 355 -12.37 20.68 -22.33
CA ILE A 355 -12.59 20.60 -20.87
C ILE A 355 -14.07 20.31 -20.56
N LYS A 356 -15.00 21.03 -21.21
CA LYS A 356 -16.44 20.80 -21.09
C LYS A 356 -16.83 19.40 -21.55
N TYR A 357 -16.28 18.93 -22.67
CA TYR A 357 -16.50 17.57 -23.17
C TYR A 357 -16.08 16.51 -22.16
N PHE A 358 -14.93 16.64 -21.51
CA PHE A 358 -14.51 15.69 -20.46
C PHE A 358 -15.44 15.72 -19.26
N LYS A 359 -15.85 16.90 -18.81
CA LYS A 359 -16.85 17.04 -17.75
C LYS A 359 -18.17 16.35 -18.10
N GLU A 360 -18.70 16.58 -19.32
CA GLU A 360 -19.95 15.95 -19.81
C GLU A 360 -19.86 14.43 -19.89
N LYS A 361 -18.65 13.88 -20.10
CA LYS A 361 -18.38 12.44 -20.04
C LYS A 361 -18.27 11.88 -18.62
N GLY A 362 -18.38 12.70 -17.59
CA GLY A 362 -18.20 12.30 -16.22
C GLY A 362 -16.72 12.09 -15.80
N TYR A 363 -15.78 12.58 -16.62
CA TYR A 363 -14.36 12.50 -16.30
C TYR A 363 -13.97 13.58 -15.31
N GLN A 364 -12.98 13.28 -14.49
CA GLN A 364 -12.44 14.26 -13.55
C GLN A 364 -11.33 15.06 -14.23
N VAL A 365 -11.47 16.39 -14.24
CA VAL A 365 -10.42 17.28 -14.71
C VAL A 365 -9.62 17.78 -13.53
N GLY A 366 -8.29 17.63 -13.59
CA GLY A 366 -7.32 18.05 -12.59
C GLY A 366 -6.27 19.02 -13.12
N SER A 367 -5.46 19.55 -12.24
CA SER A 367 -4.34 20.44 -12.56
C SER A 367 -3.08 19.63 -12.90
N HIS A 368 -2.43 19.98 -14.02
CA HIS A 368 -1.11 19.46 -14.35
C HIS A 368 -0.06 20.54 -14.06
N GLY A 369 0.44 20.51 -12.83
CA GLY A 369 1.43 21.45 -12.35
C GLY A 369 0.98 22.90 -12.34
N GLY A 370 1.93 23.77 -12.69
CA GLY A 370 1.75 25.20 -12.77
C GLY A 370 1.40 25.70 -14.18
N TRP A 371 1.42 27.01 -14.35
CA TRP A 371 0.97 27.75 -15.52
C TRP A 371 1.75 27.49 -16.81
N ILE A 372 3.04 27.10 -16.71
CA ILE A 372 3.94 26.74 -17.80
C ILE A 372 4.54 25.39 -17.49
N HIS A 373 4.26 24.37 -18.32
CA HIS A 373 4.57 22.98 -18.03
C HIS A 373 6.05 22.73 -17.73
N ASP A 374 6.93 22.94 -18.72
CA ASP A 374 8.34 22.60 -18.58
C ASP A 374 9.05 23.51 -17.58
N ARG A 375 8.74 24.81 -17.58
CA ARG A 375 9.30 25.74 -16.61
C ARG A 375 8.97 25.33 -15.17
N PHE A 376 7.74 24.92 -14.90
CA PHE A 376 7.37 24.40 -13.58
C PHE A 376 8.13 23.11 -13.28
N GLY A 377 8.09 22.13 -14.17
CA GLY A 377 8.71 20.83 -13.97
C GLY A 377 10.23 20.87 -13.78
N GLU A 378 10.92 21.80 -14.43
CA GLU A 378 12.39 21.89 -14.37
C GLU A 378 12.89 22.76 -13.22
N TYR A 379 12.18 23.84 -12.89
CA TYR A 379 12.72 24.88 -12.01
C TYR A 379 12.04 24.96 -10.65
N VAL A 380 10.94 24.27 -10.41
CA VAL A 380 10.36 24.20 -9.05
C VAL A 380 11.35 23.55 -8.09
N LYS A 381 11.61 24.21 -6.96
CA LYS A 381 12.60 23.80 -5.93
C LYS A 381 11.89 23.36 -4.65
N ASP A 382 12.67 22.82 -3.72
CA ASP A 382 12.18 22.36 -2.41
C ASP A 382 11.60 23.47 -1.53
N LYS A 383 11.93 24.72 -1.82
CA LYS A 383 11.34 25.89 -1.17
C LYS A 383 10.36 26.58 -2.11
N PRO A 384 9.19 27.02 -1.61
CA PRO A 384 8.23 27.77 -2.40
C PRO A 384 8.81 29.10 -2.85
N THR A 385 8.40 29.54 -4.04
CA THR A 385 8.64 30.89 -4.53
C THR A 385 7.33 31.51 -4.98
N GLU A 386 7.22 32.83 -4.92
CA GLU A 386 6.02 33.55 -5.36
C GLU A 386 5.62 33.22 -6.81
N GLU A 387 6.60 33.01 -7.68
CA GLU A 387 6.37 32.65 -9.08
C GLU A 387 5.64 31.30 -9.19
N PHE A 388 6.15 30.25 -8.53
CA PHE A 388 5.60 28.91 -8.67
C PHE A 388 4.29 28.73 -7.89
N GLU A 389 4.13 29.38 -6.75
CA GLU A 389 2.81 29.41 -6.07
C GLU A 389 1.77 30.11 -6.95
N ARG A 390 2.11 31.25 -7.57
CA ARG A 390 1.24 31.95 -8.50
C ARG A 390 0.88 31.09 -9.72
N TYR A 391 1.80 30.26 -10.21
CA TYR A 391 1.52 29.33 -11.31
C TYR A 391 0.49 28.28 -10.92
N LEU A 392 0.60 27.68 -9.74
CA LEU A 392 -0.40 26.73 -9.23
C LEU A 392 -1.78 27.40 -9.09
N VAL A 393 -1.83 28.60 -8.52
CA VAL A 393 -3.07 29.38 -8.36
C VAL A 393 -3.72 29.69 -9.71
N LYS A 394 -2.95 30.22 -10.68
CA LYS A 394 -3.46 30.55 -12.02
C LYS A 394 -3.99 29.31 -12.74
N ASN A 395 -3.26 28.20 -12.69
CA ASN A 395 -3.69 26.96 -13.34
C ASN A 395 -5.03 26.47 -12.77
N LYS A 396 -5.13 26.41 -11.44
CA LYS A 396 -6.33 26.03 -10.72
C LYS A 396 -7.51 26.93 -11.10
N GLN A 397 -7.36 28.24 -11.00
CA GLN A 397 -8.42 29.22 -11.28
C GLN A 397 -8.91 29.17 -12.74
N ALA A 398 -8.00 29.02 -13.70
CA ALA A 398 -8.36 28.92 -15.12
C ALA A 398 -9.23 27.68 -15.40
N LEU A 399 -8.89 26.53 -14.82
CA LEU A 399 -9.66 25.31 -14.97
C LEU A 399 -11.03 25.40 -14.27
N GLU A 400 -11.06 25.86 -13.02
CA GLU A 400 -12.29 26.00 -12.22
C GLU A 400 -13.29 26.98 -12.88
N LYS A 401 -12.80 28.05 -13.48
CA LYS A 401 -13.64 29.01 -14.23
C LYS A 401 -14.38 28.32 -15.39
N VAL A 402 -13.72 27.44 -16.14
CA VAL A 402 -14.34 26.74 -17.27
C VAL A 402 -15.25 25.62 -16.80
N LEU A 403 -14.87 24.90 -15.74
CA LEU A 403 -15.60 23.79 -15.17
C LEU A 403 -16.82 24.23 -14.34
N ALA A 404 -16.80 25.44 -13.79
CA ALA A 404 -17.74 25.91 -12.75
C ALA A 404 -17.82 24.94 -11.56
N GLN A 405 -16.70 24.32 -11.19
CA GLN A 405 -16.56 23.42 -10.04
C GLN A 405 -15.08 23.39 -9.59
N PRO A 406 -14.80 23.07 -8.31
CA PRO A 406 -13.44 22.95 -7.83
C PRO A 406 -12.72 21.76 -8.48
N ILE A 407 -11.41 21.90 -8.68
CA ILE A 407 -10.53 20.79 -9.02
C ILE A 407 -10.04 20.11 -7.73
N THR A 408 -9.85 18.80 -7.79
CA THR A 408 -9.51 17.96 -6.62
C THR A 408 -8.38 17.00 -6.90
N GLU A 409 -7.80 17.04 -8.10
CA GLU A 409 -6.69 16.20 -8.56
C GLU A 409 -5.53 17.05 -9.09
N TYR A 410 -4.33 16.52 -8.93
CA TYR A 410 -3.10 17.15 -9.37
C TYR A 410 -2.10 16.14 -9.92
N SER A 411 -1.27 16.57 -10.87
CA SER A 411 -0.05 15.87 -11.28
C SER A 411 1.09 16.84 -11.48
N ALA A 412 2.30 16.41 -11.15
CA ALA A 412 3.49 17.25 -11.31
C ALA A 412 4.11 17.06 -12.69
N PRO A 413 4.36 18.15 -13.46
CA PRO A 413 5.14 18.08 -14.67
C PRO A 413 6.52 17.47 -14.42
N LYS A 414 6.97 16.57 -15.32
CA LYS A 414 8.25 15.87 -15.21
C LYS A 414 8.45 15.12 -13.89
N GLY A 415 7.37 14.84 -13.15
CA GLY A 415 7.43 14.18 -11.84
C GLY A 415 8.02 15.03 -10.72
N ASN A 416 8.38 16.30 -10.96
CA ASN A 416 8.96 17.15 -9.94
C ASN A 416 7.90 17.66 -8.96
N HIS A 417 7.86 17.05 -7.77
CA HIS A 417 6.86 17.31 -6.75
C HIS A 417 7.51 17.54 -5.37
N PRO A 418 7.98 18.75 -5.06
CA PRO A 418 8.50 19.07 -3.74
C PRO A 418 7.40 19.07 -2.68
N GLU A 419 7.78 18.85 -1.42
CA GLU A 419 6.83 18.66 -0.32
C GLU A 419 5.91 19.87 -0.07
N TRP A 420 6.41 21.08 -0.26
CA TRP A 420 5.59 22.28 -0.09
C TRP A 420 4.39 22.31 -1.08
N VAL A 421 4.53 21.68 -2.25
CA VAL A 421 3.40 21.51 -3.19
C VAL A 421 2.32 20.62 -2.57
N THR A 422 2.68 19.51 -1.89
CA THR A 422 1.69 18.69 -1.17
C THR A 422 0.95 19.52 -0.12
N SER A 423 1.68 20.34 0.65
CA SER A 423 1.08 21.24 1.65
C SER A 423 0.18 22.31 1.01
N TRP A 424 0.56 22.81 -0.18
CA TRP A 424 -0.29 23.71 -0.96
C TRP A 424 -1.56 23.01 -1.45
N LEU A 425 -1.46 21.76 -1.91
CA LEU A 425 -2.61 20.94 -2.33
C LEU A 425 -3.59 20.75 -1.17
N ALA A 426 -3.11 20.35 0.00
CA ALA A 426 -3.91 20.19 1.23
C ALA A 426 -4.68 21.46 1.56
N LYS A 427 -3.99 22.61 1.64
CA LYS A 427 -4.56 23.94 1.90
C LYS A 427 -5.64 24.32 0.87
N ASN A 428 -5.49 23.89 -0.37
CA ASN A 428 -6.42 24.17 -1.47
C ASN A 428 -7.48 23.08 -1.69
N LYS A 429 -7.61 22.09 -0.77
CA LYS A 429 -8.58 20.98 -0.84
C LYS A 429 -8.44 20.11 -2.07
N ILE A 430 -7.22 19.96 -2.57
CA ILE A 430 -6.84 19.02 -3.61
C ILE A 430 -6.29 17.78 -2.92
N ASN A 431 -7.07 16.70 -2.85
CA ASN A 431 -6.83 15.57 -1.95
C ASN A 431 -6.14 14.39 -2.64
N SER A 432 -5.75 14.54 -3.89
CA SER A 432 -5.04 13.50 -4.62
C SER A 432 -4.01 14.07 -5.57
N TYR A 433 -2.87 13.41 -5.65
CA TYR A 433 -1.86 13.74 -6.64
C TYR A 433 -1.24 12.49 -7.25
N TYR A 434 -0.95 12.60 -8.54
CA TYR A 434 -0.15 11.63 -9.27
C TYR A 434 1.31 11.74 -8.81
N PHE A 435 1.92 10.59 -8.59
CA PHE A 435 3.27 10.49 -8.05
C PHE A 435 4.13 9.55 -8.91
N THR A 436 5.29 10.04 -9.34
CA THR A 436 6.30 9.27 -10.08
C THR A 436 7.16 8.45 -9.11
N GLY A 437 6.56 7.55 -8.35
CA GLY A 437 7.31 6.66 -7.47
C GLY A 437 7.76 5.40 -8.20
N ASN A 438 8.79 4.74 -7.67
CA ASN A 438 9.32 3.49 -8.22
C ASN A 438 8.38 2.29 -8.03
N THR A 439 7.32 2.44 -7.27
CA THR A 439 6.64 1.32 -6.63
C THR A 439 5.54 0.67 -7.47
N GLY A 440 4.77 1.42 -8.25
CA GLY A 440 3.58 0.87 -8.92
C GLY A 440 2.55 0.29 -7.95
N MET A 441 2.55 0.71 -6.68
CA MET A 441 1.63 0.23 -5.65
C MET A 441 0.25 0.91 -5.74
N SER A 442 -0.70 0.48 -4.90
CA SER A 442 -1.99 1.16 -4.73
C SER A 442 -1.81 2.56 -4.16
N PRO A 443 -2.83 3.44 -4.25
CA PRO A 443 -2.81 4.74 -3.60
C PRO A 443 -2.51 4.61 -2.11
N THR A 444 -1.68 5.51 -1.60
CA THR A 444 -1.14 5.46 -0.24
C THR A 444 -0.87 6.87 0.29
N ARG A 445 -0.74 7.00 1.60
CA ARG A 445 -0.20 8.23 2.21
C ARG A 445 1.29 8.34 1.91
N SER A 446 1.72 9.52 1.47
CA SER A 446 3.10 9.76 1.07
C SER A 446 3.93 10.33 2.21
N TYR A 447 4.81 9.50 2.73
CA TYR A 447 5.82 9.93 3.68
C TYR A 447 6.97 10.66 2.97
N ARG A 448 7.53 11.68 3.62
CA ARG A 448 8.74 12.38 3.19
C ARG A 448 9.75 12.36 4.33
N ASN A 449 10.95 11.82 4.10
CA ASN A 449 11.99 11.71 5.12
C ASN A 449 11.50 11.10 6.45
N GLY A 450 10.62 10.12 6.37
CA GLY A 450 10.05 9.44 7.52
C GLY A 450 8.88 10.16 8.19
N VAL A 451 8.40 11.29 7.67
CA VAL A 451 7.32 12.08 8.26
C VAL A 451 6.12 12.17 7.31
N LEU A 452 4.91 12.11 7.85
CA LEU A 452 3.65 12.35 7.15
C LEU A 452 3.07 13.71 7.55
N ASN A 453 3.24 14.72 6.70
CA ASN A 453 2.79 16.08 7.00
C ASN A 453 1.37 16.39 6.53
N ASN A 454 0.88 15.67 5.52
CA ASN A 454 -0.41 15.95 4.86
C ASN A 454 -1.21 14.65 4.71
N PRO A 455 -1.75 14.07 5.79
CA PRO A 455 -2.41 12.76 5.78
C PRO A 455 -3.71 12.71 4.96
N GLU A 456 -4.30 13.87 4.66
CA GLU A 456 -5.51 14.00 3.85
C GLU A 456 -5.26 13.98 2.34
N VAL A 457 -4.00 14.05 1.90
CA VAL A 457 -3.62 14.05 0.49
C VAL A 457 -3.07 12.68 0.10
N TRP A 458 -3.79 11.98 -0.76
CA TRP A 458 -3.43 10.65 -1.24
C TRP A 458 -2.49 10.72 -2.44
N SER A 459 -1.39 9.99 -2.38
CA SER A 459 -0.50 9.80 -3.51
C SER A 459 -0.91 8.59 -4.34
N PHE A 460 -0.82 8.73 -5.66
CA PHE A 460 -1.13 7.70 -6.65
C PHE A 460 0.15 7.34 -7.40
N PRO A 461 0.92 6.36 -6.93
CA PRO A 461 2.13 5.93 -7.62
C PRO A 461 1.79 5.36 -8.99
N ILE A 462 2.60 5.70 -9.99
CA ILE A 462 2.44 5.14 -11.32
C ILE A 462 2.85 3.67 -11.36
N LEU A 463 2.20 2.90 -12.23
CA LEU A 463 2.64 1.57 -12.60
C LEU A 463 3.48 1.66 -13.87
N PRO A 464 4.82 1.57 -13.79
CA PRO A 464 5.67 1.56 -14.96
C PRO A 464 5.75 0.16 -15.58
N TYR A 465 6.14 0.10 -16.84
CA TYR A 465 6.64 -1.11 -17.49
C TYR A 465 8.16 -1.06 -17.48
N ARG A 466 8.81 -1.87 -16.67
CA ARG A 466 10.26 -1.76 -16.39
C ARG A 466 10.59 -0.38 -15.81
N ASP A 467 11.50 0.33 -16.47
CA ASP A 467 11.95 1.68 -16.14
C ASP A 467 11.21 2.79 -16.90
N MET A 468 10.15 2.43 -17.62
CA MET A 468 9.37 3.33 -18.50
C MET A 468 7.96 3.50 -17.98
N ALA A 469 7.49 4.74 -17.85
CA ALA A 469 6.15 5.02 -17.39
C ALA A 469 5.21 5.47 -18.52
N GLY A 470 5.72 6.22 -19.50
CA GLY A 470 4.93 6.78 -20.61
C GLY A 470 5.03 6.00 -21.91
N PHE A 471 4.04 6.11 -22.78
CA PHE A 471 4.05 5.46 -24.08
C PHE A 471 5.12 6.02 -25.04
N GLU A 472 5.50 7.27 -24.88
CA GLU A 472 6.61 7.86 -25.60
C GLU A 472 7.94 7.17 -25.27
N GLU A 473 8.16 6.89 -24.00
CA GLU A 473 9.35 6.17 -23.51
C GLU A 473 9.35 4.72 -24.03
N LEU A 474 8.22 4.02 -23.94
CA LEU A 474 8.06 2.68 -24.51
C LEU A 474 8.40 2.66 -26.00
N ARG A 475 7.96 3.66 -26.76
CA ARG A 475 8.26 3.81 -28.18
C ARG A 475 9.75 4.07 -28.42
N ASN A 476 10.36 4.97 -27.67
CA ASN A 476 11.79 5.30 -27.80
C ASN A 476 12.65 4.05 -27.55
N HIS A 477 12.24 3.18 -26.64
CA HIS A 477 12.87 1.89 -26.38
C HIS A 477 12.39 0.76 -27.33
N LYS A 478 11.61 1.10 -28.36
CA LYS A 478 11.13 0.16 -29.41
C LYS A 478 10.36 -1.04 -28.85
N ILE A 479 9.62 -0.85 -27.75
CA ILE A 479 8.77 -1.89 -27.17
C ILE A 479 7.63 -2.21 -28.16
N LYS A 480 7.43 -3.49 -28.48
CA LYS A 480 6.41 -3.93 -29.44
C LYS A 480 5.00 -3.71 -28.88
N SER A 481 4.05 -3.36 -29.74
CA SER A 481 2.64 -3.15 -29.37
C SER A 481 2.00 -4.38 -28.69
N THR A 482 2.40 -5.59 -29.08
CA THR A 482 1.95 -6.84 -28.45
C THR A 482 2.43 -7.00 -27.01
N VAL A 483 3.60 -6.48 -26.69
CA VAL A 483 4.13 -6.48 -25.31
C VAL A 483 3.36 -5.48 -24.46
N VAL A 484 3.11 -4.28 -24.99
CA VAL A 484 2.31 -3.24 -24.31
C VAL A 484 0.88 -3.72 -24.09
N SER A 485 0.24 -4.34 -25.10
CA SER A 485 -1.09 -4.94 -24.97
C SER A 485 -1.14 -5.96 -23.83
N ARG A 486 -0.18 -6.89 -23.80
CA ARG A 486 -0.08 -7.90 -22.74
C ARG A 486 0.08 -7.26 -21.35
N TRP A 487 0.97 -6.30 -21.20
CA TRP A 487 1.18 -5.62 -19.93
C TRP A 487 -0.09 -4.93 -19.42
N LEU A 488 -0.77 -4.16 -20.27
CA LEU A 488 -1.98 -3.44 -19.89
C LEU A 488 -3.15 -4.38 -19.52
N THR A 489 -3.32 -5.48 -20.26
CA THR A 489 -4.33 -6.50 -19.95
C THR A 489 -4.02 -7.21 -18.64
N GLN A 490 -2.77 -7.63 -18.43
CA GLN A 490 -2.32 -8.24 -17.18
C GLN A 490 -2.46 -7.30 -15.98
N ALA A 491 -2.19 -5.99 -16.14
CA ALA A 491 -2.39 -5.01 -15.08
C ALA A 491 -3.86 -4.88 -14.66
N SER A 492 -4.79 -4.97 -15.64
CA SER A 492 -6.23 -4.94 -15.36
C SER A 492 -6.71 -6.23 -14.67
N GLU A 493 -6.29 -7.39 -15.17
CA GLU A 493 -6.58 -8.70 -14.55
C GLU A 493 -6.02 -8.75 -13.13
N PHE A 494 -4.77 -8.34 -12.94
CA PHE A 494 -4.14 -8.26 -11.63
C PHE A 494 -4.92 -7.38 -10.65
N SER A 495 -5.33 -6.19 -11.08
CA SER A 495 -6.13 -5.28 -10.24
C SER A 495 -7.49 -5.89 -9.89
N ALA A 496 -8.14 -6.56 -10.85
CA ALA A 496 -9.40 -7.28 -10.65
C ALA A 496 -9.24 -8.45 -9.67
N ASP A 497 -8.17 -9.25 -9.82
CA ASP A 497 -7.95 -10.46 -9.03
C ASP A 497 -7.51 -10.17 -7.60
N THR A 498 -6.78 -9.08 -7.41
CA THR A 498 -6.28 -8.67 -6.09
C THR A 498 -7.18 -7.67 -5.38
N ASN A 499 -8.29 -7.23 -5.99
CA ASN A 499 -9.19 -6.20 -5.47
C ASN A 499 -8.45 -4.91 -5.10
N THR A 500 -7.51 -4.47 -5.98
CA THR A 500 -6.66 -3.30 -5.76
C THR A 500 -6.75 -2.31 -6.91
N LEU A 501 -6.16 -1.15 -6.72
CA LEU A 501 -6.10 -0.09 -7.71
C LEU A 501 -4.67 0.12 -8.21
N ARG A 502 -4.54 0.43 -9.50
CA ARG A 502 -3.29 0.91 -10.09
C ARG A 502 -3.54 2.16 -10.92
N LEU A 503 -2.50 2.98 -11.08
CA LEU A 503 -2.55 4.15 -11.95
C LEU A 503 -1.60 3.96 -13.13
N ILE A 504 -2.11 4.21 -14.34
CA ILE A 504 -1.34 4.27 -15.59
C ILE A 504 -1.61 5.62 -16.25
N TYR A 505 -0.56 6.31 -16.68
CA TYR A 505 -0.71 7.62 -17.30
C TYR A 505 -0.29 7.66 -18.76
N PHE A 506 -0.83 8.61 -19.50
CA PHE A 506 -0.56 8.80 -20.91
C PHE A 506 -0.56 10.27 -21.32
N HIS A 507 0.14 10.51 -22.43
CA HIS A 507 -0.13 11.67 -23.28
C HIS A 507 -0.94 11.24 -24.50
N PRO A 508 -1.82 12.08 -25.04
CA PRO A 508 -2.63 11.73 -26.22
C PRO A 508 -1.80 11.31 -27.44
N ARG A 509 -0.61 11.88 -27.60
CA ARG A 509 0.31 11.52 -28.68
C ARG A 509 0.87 10.12 -28.51
N GLY A 510 1.31 9.77 -27.32
CA GLY A 510 1.85 8.45 -26.98
C GLY A 510 0.82 7.34 -27.22
N ALA A 511 -0.42 7.57 -26.81
CA ALA A 511 -1.52 6.64 -27.00
C ALA A 511 -1.72 6.26 -28.48
N LEU A 512 -1.52 7.17 -29.42
CA LEU A 512 -1.66 6.87 -30.85
C LEU A 512 -0.57 5.93 -31.39
N PHE A 513 0.60 5.86 -30.76
CA PHE A 513 1.62 4.91 -31.18
C PHE A 513 1.22 3.47 -30.87
N TYR A 514 0.41 3.26 -29.82
CA TYR A 514 -0.03 1.97 -29.33
C TYR A 514 -1.55 1.77 -29.42
N LYS A 515 -2.17 2.37 -30.44
CA LYS A 515 -3.64 2.33 -30.63
C LYS A 515 -4.23 0.90 -30.65
N SER A 516 -3.50 -0.08 -31.20
CA SER A 516 -3.94 -1.48 -31.18
C SER A 516 -3.89 -2.05 -29.77
N ALA A 517 -2.78 -1.83 -29.03
CA ALA A 517 -2.66 -2.29 -27.65
C ALA A 517 -3.74 -1.68 -26.74
N ILE A 518 -4.06 -0.40 -26.93
CA ILE A 518 -5.13 0.26 -26.17
C ILE A 518 -6.50 -0.33 -26.52
N ARG A 519 -6.78 -0.64 -27.78
CA ARG A 519 -8.05 -1.30 -28.16
C ARG A 519 -8.20 -2.67 -27.51
N ASP A 520 -7.15 -3.49 -27.55
CA ASP A 520 -7.12 -4.81 -26.94
C ASP A 520 -7.35 -4.70 -25.42
N TRP A 521 -6.69 -3.73 -24.78
CA TRP A 521 -6.84 -3.44 -23.37
C TRP A 521 -8.28 -3.02 -23.00
N LEU A 522 -8.86 -2.09 -23.76
CA LEU A 522 -10.24 -1.64 -23.52
C LEU A 522 -11.25 -2.78 -23.72
N ALA A 523 -11.03 -3.63 -24.72
CA ALA A 523 -11.85 -4.82 -24.93
C ALA A 523 -11.77 -5.79 -23.75
N MET A 524 -10.59 -6.02 -23.19
CA MET A 524 -10.41 -6.82 -21.98
C MET A 524 -11.09 -6.16 -20.77
N ALA A 525 -10.94 -4.84 -20.61
CA ALA A 525 -11.61 -4.12 -19.54
C ALA A 525 -13.15 -4.24 -19.64
N ASP A 526 -13.73 -4.19 -20.83
CA ASP A 526 -15.18 -4.43 -21.04
C ASP A 526 -15.60 -5.83 -20.59
N VAL A 527 -14.79 -6.86 -20.89
CA VAL A 527 -15.05 -8.23 -20.41
C VAL A 527 -15.04 -8.29 -18.89
N LEU A 528 -14.02 -7.74 -18.25
CA LEU A 528 -13.91 -7.73 -16.78
C LEU A 528 -15.03 -6.90 -16.12
N GLN A 529 -15.44 -5.79 -16.73
CA GLN A 529 -16.57 -4.98 -16.26
C GLN A 529 -17.91 -5.72 -16.36
N SER A 530 -18.14 -6.45 -17.47
CA SER A 530 -19.35 -7.28 -17.63
C SER A 530 -19.44 -8.37 -16.56
N GLN A 531 -18.30 -8.87 -16.09
CA GLN A 531 -18.17 -9.82 -14.98
C GLN A 531 -18.24 -9.14 -13.60
N LYS A 532 -18.35 -7.81 -13.51
CA LYS A 532 -18.33 -7.01 -12.28
C LYS A 532 -17.04 -7.17 -11.48
N ARG A 533 -15.93 -7.49 -12.14
CA ARG A 533 -14.61 -7.70 -11.52
C ARG A 533 -13.69 -6.49 -11.65
N PHE A 534 -14.01 -5.53 -12.49
CA PHE A 534 -13.16 -4.37 -12.82
C PHE A 534 -13.97 -3.11 -12.98
N ARG A 535 -13.38 -1.95 -12.61
CA ARG A 535 -13.91 -0.61 -12.87
C ARG A 535 -12.80 0.34 -13.26
N TRP A 536 -13.15 1.31 -14.11
CA TRP A 536 -12.37 2.54 -14.22
C TRP A 536 -12.70 3.45 -13.04
N TYR A 537 -11.68 4.12 -12.52
CA TYR A 537 -11.80 5.05 -11.41
C TYR A 537 -11.14 6.37 -11.73
N THR A 538 -11.54 7.45 -11.05
CA THR A 538 -10.79 8.70 -10.99
C THR A 538 -9.99 8.78 -9.68
N MET A 539 -8.95 9.59 -9.66
CA MET A 539 -8.17 9.82 -8.44
C MET A 539 -9.05 10.45 -7.35
N THR A 540 -9.98 11.35 -7.73
CA THR A 540 -10.95 11.97 -6.80
C THR A 540 -11.89 10.96 -6.16
N GLU A 541 -12.44 10.03 -6.94
CA GLU A 541 -13.35 8.99 -6.42
C GLU A 541 -12.63 8.17 -5.35
N ILE A 542 -11.42 7.72 -5.65
CA ILE A 542 -10.64 6.88 -4.75
C ILE A 542 -10.17 7.66 -3.51
N SER A 543 -9.65 8.88 -3.65
CA SER A 543 -9.19 9.66 -2.50
C SER A 543 -10.35 9.98 -1.52
N LYS A 544 -11.53 10.30 -2.04
CA LYS A 544 -12.75 10.48 -1.22
C LYS A 544 -13.15 9.18 -0.53
N PHE A 545 -13.11 8.06 -1.25
CA PHE A 545 -13.42 6.75 -0.68
C PHE A 545 -12.45 6.38 0.45
N LEU A 546 -11.14 6.48 0.23
CA LEU A 546 -10.12 6.17 1.23
C LEU A 546 -10.22 7.09 2.46
N THR A 547 -10.44 8.39 2.26
CA THR A 547 -10.65 9.34 3.36
C THR A 547 -11.91 9.02 4.17
N SER A 548 -12.98 8.58 3.51
CA SER A 548 -14.20 8.14 4.20
C SER A 548 -13.98 6.80 4.91
N ARG A 549 -13.29 5.85 4.28
CA ARG A 549 -12.94 4.54 4.83
C ARG A 549 -12.17 4.65 6.16
N ASN A 550 -11.28 5.62 6.30
CA ASN A 550 -10.53 5.85 7.55
C ASN A 550 -11.41 6.29 8.73
N LYS A 551 -12.68 6.66 8.49
CA LYS A 551 -13.64 6.97 9.54
C LYS A 551 -14.45 5.76 10.02
N ILE A 552 -14.29 4.60 9.37
CA ILE A 552 -14.94 3.37 9.79
C ILE A 552 -14.29 2.87 11.08
N LYS A 553 -15.14 2.61 12.06
CA LYS A 553 -14.79 1.85 13.26
C LYS A 553 -15.41 0.47 13.10
N TRP A 554 -14.57 -0.54 12.91
CA TRP A 554 -15.03 -1.92 12.80
C TRP A 554 -14.18 -2.84 13.65
N ASP A 555 -14.78 -3.95 14.05
CA ASP A 555 -14.15 -4.98 14.85
C ASP A 555 -14.87 -6.31 14.62
N PHE A 556 -14.27 -7.41 15.04
CA PHE A 556 -14.98 -8.68 15.10
C PHE A 556 -14.60 -9.49 16.34
N GLU A 557 -15.59 -10.14 16.90
CA GLU A 557 -15.45 -11.02 18.05
C GLU A 557 -15.52 -12.47 17.60
N VAL A 558 -14.72 -13.31 18.27
CA VAL A 558 -14.65 -14.75 18.01
C VAL A 558 -15.23 -15.50 19.20
N GLU A 559 -16.36 -16.15 18.99
CA GLU A 559 -16.96 -17.04 19.97
C GLU A 559 -17.01 -18.45 19.40
N LYS A 560 -16.03 -19.28 19.77
CA LYS A 560 -15.80 -20.62 19.19
C LYS A 560 -15.61 -20.52 17.67
N LYS A 561 -16.57 -21.06 16.90
CA LYS A 561 -16.57 -21.00 15.44
C LYS A 561 -17.36 -19.81 14.88
N LEU A 562 -18.13 -19.10 15.69
CA LEU A 562 -18.92 -17.95 15.28
C LEU A 562 -18.10 -16.66 15.38
N HIS A 563 -17.98 -15.94 14.29
CA HIS A 563 -17.37 -14.63 14.23
C HIS A 563 -18.47 -13.58 13.99
N THR A 564 -18.55 -12.58 14.86
CA THR A 564 -19.51 -11.48 14.77
C THR A 564 -18.76 -10.19 14.42
N PHE A 565 -19.06 -9.63 13.28
CA PHE A 565 -18.46 -8.42 12.76
C PHE A 565 -19.37 -7.22 13.03
N THR A 566 -18.83 -6.17 13.62
CA THR A 566 -19.53 -4.92 13.89
C THR A 566 -18.81 -3.76 13.21
N ALA A 567 -19.56 -2.94 12.49
CA ALA A 567 -19.01 -1.76 11.82
C ALA A 567 -19.91 -0.55 12.03
N ASN A 568 -19.29 0.61 12.28
CA ASN A 568 -19.95 1.89 12.46
C ASN A 568 -19.23 2.98 11.66
N HIS A 569 -20.01 3.96 11.17
CA HIS A 569 -19.48 5.11 10.43
C HIS A 569 -20.26 6.37 10.80
N THR A 570 -19.59 7.52 10.82
CA THR A 570 -20.24 8.81 11.16
C THR A 570 -21.27 9.25 10.13
N ASP A 571 -21.00 8.97 8.84
CA ASP A 571 -21.82 9.41 7.71
C ASP A 571 -22.59 8.21 7.09
N SER A 572 -22.01 7.53 6.13
CA SER A 572 -22.60 6.36 5.47
C SER A 572 -21.54 5.38 5.02
N MET A 573 -21.81 4.09 5.17
CA MET A 573 -20.90 3.01 4.78
C MET A 573 -21.06 2.55 3.33
N ASN A 574 -21.82 3.26 2.52
CA ASN A 574 -22.10 2.85 1.14
C ASN A 574 -20.81 2.48 0.38
N SER A 575 -20.82 1.32 -0.26
CA SER A 575 -19.71 0.75 -1.05
C SER A 575 -18.48 0.27 -0.26
N PHE A 576 -18.48 0.28 1.07
CA PHE A 576 -17.43 -0.40 1.83
C PHE A 576 -17.62 -1.92 1.78
N ALA A 577 -16.53 -2.66 1.65
CA ALA A 577 -16.60 -4.11 1.47
C ALA A 577 -15.63 -4.83 2.40
N TRP A 578 -16.14 -5.79 3.19
CA TRP A 578 -15.33 -6.72 3.98
C TRP A 578 -15.09 -7.98 3.17
N MET A 579 -13.83 -8.41 3.13
CA MET A 579 -13.36 -9.56 2.37
C MET A 579 -13.06 -10.72 3.33
N LEU A 580 -13.84 -11.79 3.24
CA LEU A 580 -13.67 -13.00 4.05
C LEU A 580 -13.27 -14.18 3.16
N SER A 581 -12.14 -14.84 3.44
CA SER A 581 -11.67 -15.97 2.65
C SER A 581 -12.67 -17.15 2.72
N ARG A 582 -13.06 -17.67 1.57
CA ARG A 582 -13.96 -18.85 1.47
C ARG A 582 -13.33 -20.14 1.95
N SER A 583 -12.02 -20.21 2.04
CA SER A 583 -11.33 -21.37 2.64
C SER A 583 -11.43 -21.39 4.17
N ILE A 584 -11.82 -20.28 4.79
CA ILE A 584 -11.92 -20.12 6.24
C ILE A 584 -13.36 -19.95 6.69
N TYR A 585 -14.15 -19.18 5.94
CA TYR A 585 -15.49 -18.74 6.34
C TYR A 585 -16.59 -19.35 5.49
N ASN A 586 -17.66 -19.79 6.14
CA ASN A 586 -18.93 -20.06 5.50
C ASN A 586 -19.57 -18.77 5.00
N LYS A 587 -20.64 -18.89 4.19
CA LYS A 587 -21.36 -17.72 3.70
C LYS A 587 -21.87 -16.85 4.86
N PRO A 588 -21.49 -15.57 4.92
CA PRO A 588 -21.92 -14.67 5.99
C PRO A 588 -23.45 -14.45 6.00
N VAL A 589 -23.96 -14.04 7.16
CA VAL A 589 -25.36 -13.66 7.39
C VAL A 589 -25.40 -12.24 7.93
N ILE A 590 -26.19 -11.37 7.32
CA ILE A 590 -26.40 -10.01 7.78
C ILE A 590 -27.44 -10.03 8.89
N THR A 591 -27.09 -9.53 10.07
CA THR A 591 -27.97 -9.51 11.25
C THR A 591 -28.53 -8.11 11.53
N GLU A 592 -27.80 -7.03 11.13
CA GLU A 592 -28.26 -5.65 11.27
C GLU A 592 -27.68 -4.78 10.15
N GLY A 593 -28.45 -3.81 9.68
CA GLY A 593 -28.02 -2.85 8.66
C GLY A 593 -28.34 -3.31 7.24
N ASN A 594 -27.84 -2.56 6.26
CA ASN A 594 -28.07 -2.82 4.83
C ASN A 594 -26.76 -3.22 4.16
N ALA A 595 -26.70 -4.43 3.62
CA ALA A 595 -25.58 -4.93 2.85
C ALA A 595 -26.00 -6.01 1.85
N ARG A 596 -25.17 -6.26 0.85
CA ARG A 596 -25.29 -7.40 -0.05
C ARG A 596 -24.04 -8.28 0.05
N ILE A 597 -24.20 -9.57 -0.14
CA ILE A 597 -23.09 -10.53 -0.13
C ILE A 597 -22.90 -11.02 -1.57
N THR A 598 -21.66 -10.91 -2.04
CA THR A 598 -21.27 -11.38 -3.38
C THR A 598 -20.02 -12.26 -3.29
N LEU A 599 -19.75 -12.96 -4.39
CA LEU A 599 -18.48 -13.65 -4.56
C LEU A 599 -17.51 -12.71 -5.30
N SER A 600 -16.31 -12.57 -4.77
CA SER A 600 -15.20 -11.88 -5.43
C SER A 600 -13.97 -12.79 -5.34
N ASN A 601 -13.57 -13.36 -6.46
CA ASN A 601 -12.49 -14.35 -6.50
C ASN A 601 -12.71 -15.46 -5.45
N ASN A 602 -11.78 -15.67 -4.53
CA ASN A 602 -11.90 -16.68 -3.46
C ASN A 602 -12.43 -16.09 -2.13
N HIS A 603 -13.18 -14.99 -2.16
CA HIS A 603 -13.70 -14.32 -0.97
C HIS A 603 -15.22 -14.15 -1.03
N TRP A 604 -15.86 -14.20 0.14
CA TRP A 604 -17.14 -13.55 0.36
C TRP A 604 -16.87 -12.04 0.48
N SER A 605 -17.54 -11.25 -0.32
CA SER A 605 -17.51 -9.78 -0.23
C SER A 605 -18.83 -9.30 0.36
N ILE A 606 -18.78 -8.71 1.56
CA ILE A 606 -19.91 -8.12 2.26
C ILE A 606 -19.88 -6.62 1.96
N ILE A 607 -20.74 -6.18 1.07
CA ILE A 607 -20.75 -4.82 0.55
C ILE A 607 -21.85 -4.04 1.24
N ALA A 608 -21.46 -3.04 2.06
CA ALA A 608 -22.41 -2.19 2.75
C ALA A 608 -23.21 -1.31 1.79
N GLY A 609 -24.50 -1.19 2.03
CA GLY A 609 -25.39 -0.20 1.45
C GLY A 609 -25.42 1.09 2.28
N LYS A 610 -26.40 1.94 2.00
CA LYS A 610 -26.61 3.18 2.79
C LYS A 610 -26.95 2.83 4.24
N GLY A 611 -26.24 3.40 5.17
CA GLY A 611 -26.43 3.19 6.62
C GLY A 611 -25.16 3.55 7.41
N LYS A 612 -25.31 3.70 8.72
CA LYS A 612 -24.23 4.04 9.64
C LYS A 612 -23.75 2.87 10.49
N LYS A 613 -24.53 1.78 10.53
CA LYS A 613 -24.24 0.58 11.30
C LYS A 613 -24.45 -0.66 10.44
N LEU A 614 -23.56 -1.65 10.60
CA LEU A 614 -23.67 -2.96 9.97
C LEU A 614 -23.19 -4.01 10.98
N ILE A 615 -23.97 -5.07 11.14
CA ILE A 615 -23.55 -6.28 11.86
C ILE A 615 -23.80 -7.48 10.97
N PHE A 616 -22.81 -8.34 10.87
CA PHE A 616 -22.96 -9.62 10.18
C PHE A 616 -22.14 -10.70 10.88
N THR A 617 -22.54 -11.93 10.69
CA THR A 617 -21.89 -13.09 11.29
C THR A 617 -21.42 -14.06 10.23
N SER A 618 -20.40 -14.84 10.56
CA SER A 618 -19.97 -15.99 9.77
C SER A 618 -19.37 -17.06 10.69
N THR A 619 -19.54 -18.32 10.33
CA THR A 619 -18.87 -19.41 11.02
C THR A 619 -17.61 -19.83 10.26
N THR A 620 -16.58 -20.29 11.00
CA THR A 620 -15.41 -20.90 10.37
C THR A 620 -15.72 -22.34 9.97
N ILE A 621 -15.06 -22.78 8.88
CA ILE A 621 -15.21 -24.13 8.33
C ILE A 621 -14.56 -25.18 9.24
N ASN A 622 -13.43 -24.82 9.91
CA ASN A 622 -12.63 -25.70 10.78
C ASN A 622 -12.82 -25.38 12.26
#